data_7c8fb164c9b58337c04fb0fe559e1ed0
#
_entry.id   7c8fb164c9b58337c04fb0fe559e1ed0
#
_cell.length_a   1.000
_cell.length_b   1.000
_cell.length_c   1.000
_cell.angle_alpha   90.00
_cell.angle_beta   90.00
_cell.angle_gamma   90.00
#
_symmetry.space_group_name_H-M   'P 1'
#
loop_
_entity.id
_entity.type
_entity.pdbx_description
1 polymer ?
#
loop_
_entity_poly.entity_id
_entity_poly.type
_entity_poly.pdbx_seq_one_letter_code
_entity_poly.pdbx_strand_id
1 'polypeptide(L)'
;MAIRRFVAVLSLVGVLVSVVSCSSGSTAASGVSEASLAGKTFVSTSVTGHDLVAGTTITLTFEGATLAASAGCNTMSGPYTLENSTLRWTGLPISTLMGCDPALDAQDQWLASFLQAGAAASLAGNQLTLTSNSVTMKLEAT
;
A
#
# COMPACT_ATOMS: atom_id res chain seq x y z
N MET A 1 3.92 89.33 3.42
CA MET A 1 3.27 88.27 2.66
C MET A 1 3.50 86.95 3.37
N ALA A 2 2.43 86.38 3.90
CA ALA A 2 2.48 85.26 4.83
C ALA A 2 2.45 83.91 4.10
N ILE A 3 3.46 83.09 4.30
CA ILE A 3 3.49 81.71 3.83
C ILE A 3 3.05 80.83 5.00
N ARG A 4 1.85 80.32 4.94
CA ARG A 4 1.31 79.33 5.89
C ARG A 4 1.85 77.96 5.59
N ARG A 5 2.62 77.42 6.50
CA ARG A 5 3.08 76.00 6.48
C ARG A 5 1.94 75.10 6.98
N PHE A 6 1.44 74.25 6.10
CA PHE A 6 0.57 73.15 6.50
C PHE A 6 1.45 71.95 6.82
N VAL A 7 1.36 71.50 8.07
CA VAL A 7 1.94 70.27 8.54
C VAL A 7 0.92 69.17 8.27
N ALA A 8 1.23 68.28 7.36
CA ALA A 8 0.42 67.07 7.13
C ALA A 8 0.89 65.98 8.08
N VAL A 9 0.05 65.61 9.01
CA VAL A 9 0.25 64.48 9.90
C VAL A 9 -0.19 63.23 9.14
N LEU A 10 0.77 62.38 8.77
CA LEU A 10 0.53 61.09 8.12
C LEU A 10 0.31 60.02 9.19
N SER A 11 -0.96 59.66 9.45
CA SER A 11 -1.28 58.55 10.30
C SER A 11 -1.03 57.24 9.60
N LEU A 12 -0.01 56.50 10.02
CA LEU A 12 0.21 55.11 9.60
C LEU A 12 -0.78 54.22 10.37
N VAL A 13 -1.80 53.78 9.66
CA VAL A 13 -2.65 52.67 10.11
C VAL A 13 -1.97 51.37 9.74
N GLY A 14 -1.35 50.71 10.72
CA GLY A 14 -0.76 49.38 10.56
C GLY A 14 -1.88 48.35 10.51
N VAL A 15 -2.10 47.79 9.32
CA VAL A 15 -2.96 46.62 9.15
C VAL A 15 -2.15 45.37 9.51
N LEU A 16 -2.41 44.81 10.68
CA LEU A 16 -1.93 43.49 11.05
C LEU A 16 -2.73 42.47 10.21
N VAL A 17 -2.12 41.95 9.15
CA VAL A 17 -2.63 40.77 8.43
C VAL A 17 -2.24 39.53 9.24
N SER A 18 -3.17 39.01 10.05
CA SER A 18 -3.03 37.69 10.66
C SER A 18 -3.15 36.63 9.60
N VAL A 19 -2.04 36.07 9.13
CA VAL A 19 -2.01 34.86 8.33
C VAL A 19 -2.40 33.69 9.22
N VAL A 20 -3.68 33.30 9.17
CA VAL A 20 -4.14 32.02 9.70
C VAL A 20 -3.57 30.96 8.79
N SER A 21 -2.46 30.36 9.20
CA SER A 21 -1.97 29.13 8.58
C SER A 21 -2.94 28.01 8.93
N CYS A 22 -3.92 27.74 8.05
CA CYS A 22 -4.62 26.48 8.06
C CYS A 22 -3.61 25.38 7.71
N SER A 23 -3.03 24.76 8.71
CA SER A 23 -2.42 23.45 8.58
C SER A 23 -3.55 22.47 8.28
N SER A 24 -3.92 22.38 7.01
CA SER A 24 -4.66 21.22 6.52
C SER A 24 -3.75 20.03 6.77
N GLY A 25 -4.01 19.30 7.84
CA GLY A 25 -3.47 17.97 8.04
C GLY A 25 -3.99 17.09 6.90
N SER A 26 -3.35 17.20 5.75
CA SER A 26 -3.41 16.13 4.76
C SER A 26 -2.82 14.92 5.45
N THR A 27 -3.67 14.03 5.97
CA THR A 27 -3.33 12.63 6.06
C THR A 27 -3.04 12.23 4.61
N ALA A 28 -1.77 12.39 4.22
CA ALA A 28 -1.26 11.78 3.02
C ALA A 28 -1.60 10.31 3.17
N ALA A 29 -2.56 9.80 2.40
CA ALA A 29 -2.68 8.39 2.15
C ALA A 29 -1.29 8.00 1.66
N SER A 30 -0.53 7.29 2.50
CA SER A 30 0.83 6.88 2.18
C SER A 30 0.69 5.97 0.98
N GLY A 31 0.94 6.53 -0.21
CA GLY A 31 0.84 5.79 -1.45
C GLY A 31 1.82 4.63 -1.34
N VAL A 32 1.33 3.41 -1.51
CA VAL A 32 2.18 2.24 -1.63
C VAL A 32 3.12 2.44 -2.82
N SER A 33 4.39 2.15 -2.65
CA SER A 33 5.42 2.21 -3.69
C SER A 33 6.29 0.96 -3.63
N GLU A 34 6.94 0.62 -4.72
CA GLU A 34 7.90 -0.51 -4.72
C GLU A 34 8.98 -0.31 -3.67
N ALA A 35 9.50 0.91 -3.51
CA ALA A 35 10.49 1.22 -2.48
C ALA A 35 9.97 0.99 -1.06
N SER A 36 8.67 1.20 -0.82
CA SER A 36 8.05 0.97 0.49
C SER A 36 7.82 -0.52 0.80
N LEU A 37 7.81 -1.37 -0.22
CA LEU A 37 7.66 -2.82 -0.11
C LEU A 37 9.00 -3.56 -0.13
N ALA A 38 10.01 -3.01 -0.82
CA ALA A 38 11.29 -3.67 -1.06
C ALA A 38 11.95 -4.18 0.23
N GLY A 39 12.39 -5.44 0.18
CA GLY A 39 13.06 -6.13 1.28
C GLY A 39 12.15 -6.51 2.46
N LYS A 40 10.83 -6.37 2.31
CA LYS A 40 9.87 -6.68 3.38
C LYS A 40 9.15 -8.00 3.14
N THR A 41 8.86 -8.65 4.24
CA THR A 41 7.95 -9.79 4.30
C THR A 41 6.69 -9.37 5.04
N PHE A 42 5.54 -9.73 4.49
CA PHE A 42 4.23 -9.47 5.05
C PHE A 42 3.49 -10.79 5.27
N VAL A 43 2.87 -10.93 6.44
CA VAL A 43 2.07 -12.12 6.79
C VAL A 43 0.62 -11.70 7.00
N SER A 44 -0.33 -12.47 6.46
CA SER A 44 -1.75 -12.16 6.58
C SER A 44 -2.23 -12.24 8.01
N THR A 45 -2.96 -11.20 8.43
CA THR A 45 -3.68 -11.14 9.71
C THR A 45 -5.17 -11.38 9.53
N SER A 46 -5.69 -11.09 8.34
CA SER A 46 -7.06 -11.43 7.96
C SER A 46 -7.23 -11.52 6.45
N VAL A 47 -8.09 -12.43 6.03
CA VAL A 47 -8.59 -12.54 4.65
C VAL A 47 -10.11 -12.60 4.72
N THR A 48 -10.78 -11.72 3.99
CA THR A 48 -12.24 -11.70 3.86
C THR A 48 -12.63 -11.91 2.42
N GLY A 49 -13.76 -12.60 2.18
CA GLY A 49 -14.21 -12.92 0.83
C GLY A 49 -13.56 -14.18 0.23
N HIS A 50 -12.70 -14.86 1.00
CA HIS A 50 -12.16 -16.18 0.71
C HIS A 50 -11.79 -16.87 2.02
N ASP A 51 -12.16 -18.14 2.15
CA ASP A 51 -11.86 -18.93 3.35
C ASP A 51 -10.52 -19.65 3.17
N LEU A 52 -9.57 -19.34 4.03
CA LEU A 52 -8.28 -20.06 4.05
C LEU A 52 -8.43 -21.42 4.72
N VAL A 53 -7.61 -22.37 4.31
CA VAL A 53 -7.44 -23.65 5.01
C VAL A 53 -7.01 -23.37 6.44
N ALA A 54 -7.68 -24.02 7.39
CA ALA A 54 -7.45 -23.79 8.82
C ALA A 54 -5.95 -23.97 9.19
N GLY A 55 -5.42 -23.02 9.96
CA GLY A 55 -4.03 -23.03 10.40
C GLY A 55 -3.02 -22.50 9.36
N THR A 56 -3.48 -22.02 8.21
CA THR A 56 -2.59 -21.40 7.21
C THR A 56 -2.64 -19.88 7.23
N THR A 57 -1.58 -19.27 6.72
CA THR A 57 -1.47 -17.82 6.49
C THR A 57 -0.91 -17.56 5.09
N ILE A 58 -1.20 -16.40 4.55
CA ILE A 58 -0.57 -15.93 3.33
C ILE A 58 0.71 -15.18 3.72
N THR A 59 1.81 -15.50 3.05
CA THR A 59 3.07 -14.77 3.20
C THR A 59 3.47 -14.18 1.86
N LEU A 60 3.82 -12.89 1.84
CA LEU A 60 4.31 -12.16 0.67
C LEU A 60 5.70 -11.61 1.00
N THR A 61 6.70 -11.90 0.17
CA THR A 61 8.06 -11.38 0.34
C THR A 61 8.47 -10.63 -0.93
N PHE A 62 8.91 -9.38 -0.75
CA PHE A 62 9.30 -8.48 -1.84
C PHE A 62 10.83 -8.38 -1.90
N GLU A 63 11.44 -8.93 -2.92
CA GLU A 63 12.89 -8.91 -3.17
C GLU A 63 13.20 -8.28 -4.52
N GLY A 64 13.59 -7.01 -4.52
CA GLY A 64 13.81 -6.26 -5.76
C GLY A 64 12.55 -6.23 -6.61
N ALA A 65 12.64 -6.70 -7.86
CA ALA A 65 11.52 -6.79 -8.80
C ALA A 65 10.74 -8.11 -8.70
N THR A 66 11.01 -8.93 -7.68
CA THR A 66 10.41 -10.25 -7.50
C THR A 66 9.49 -10.26 -6.28
N LEU A 67 8.32 -10.84 -6.44
CA LEU A 67 7.39 -11.15 -5.38
C LEU A 67 7.32 -12.67 -5.19
N ALA A 68 7.71 -13.13 -4.01
CA ALA A 68 7.45 -14.49 -3.56
C ALA A 68 6.17 -14.53 -2.72
N ALA A 69 5.35 -15.54 -2.91
CA ALA A 69 4.09 -15.74 -2.20
C ALA A 69 3.91 -17.20 -1.80
N SER A 70 3.35 -17.42 -0.63
CA SER A 70 3.01 -18.75 -0.11
C SER A 70 1.65 -18.72 0.57
N ALA A 71 0.88 -19.79 0.39
CA ALA A 71 -0.45 -19.96 0.99
C ALA A 71 -0.56 -21.24 1.85
N GLY A 72 0.58 -21.76 2.30
CA GLY A 72 0.64 -22.90 3.23
C GLY A 72 1.16 -24.20 2.63
N CYS A 73 1.33 -24.31 1.31
CA CYS A 73 1.98 -25.46 0.68
C CYS A 73 3.22 -25.05 -0.10
N ASN A 74 3.05 -24.50 -1.30
CA ASN A 74 4.14 -24.13 -2.17
C ASN A 74 4.55 -22.67 -1.98
N THR A 75 5.80 -22.38 -2.32
CA THR A 75 6.28 -21.02 -2.54
C THR A 75 6.30 -20.75 -4.04
N MET A 76 5.57 -19.73 -4.43
CA MET A 76 5.51 -19.24 -5.80
C MET A 76 6.29 -17.93 -5.88
N SER A 77 7.03 -17.70 -6.97
CA SER A 77 7.86 -16.51 -7.13
C SER A 77 7.85 -16.04 -8.57
N GLY A 78 7.69 -14.76 -8.78
CA GLY A 78 7.68 -14.17 -10.10
C GLY A 78 7.88 -12.66 -10.10
N PRO A 79 8.16 -12.07 -11.27
CA PRO A 79 8.24 -10.63 -11.40
C PRO A 79 6.88 -9.98 -11.15
N TYR A 80 6.89 -8.83 -10.51
CA TYR A 80 5.67 -8.07 -10.22
C TYR A 80 5.80 -6.61 -10.69
N THR A 81 4.66 -5.96 -10.81
CA THR A 81 4.57 -4.50 -10.97
C THR A 81 3.63 -3.92 -9.93
N LEU A 82 3.87 -2.66 -9.61
CA LEU A 82 3.00 -1.84 -8.79
C LEU A 82 2.69 -0.55 -9.55
N GLU A 83 1.62 -0.58 -10.33
CA GLU A 83 1.20 0.53 -11.18
C GLU A 83 -0.17 1.07 -10.71
N ASN A 84 -0.26 2.39 -10.53
CA ASN A 84 -1.48 3.03 -10.04
C ASN A 84 -2.04 2.35 -8.77
N SER A 85 -1.16 2.01 -7.84
CA SER A 85 -1.48 1.25 -6.62
C SER A 85 -2.09 -0.13 -6.89
N THR A 86 -1.89 -0.71 -8.05
CA THR A 86 -2.28 -2.09 -8.37
C THR A 86 -1.05 -2.98 -8.37
N LEU A 87 -1.01 -3.91 -7.43
CA LEU A 87 0.02 -4.95 -7.33
C LEU A 87 -0.38 -6.13 -8.21
N ARG A 88 0.52 -6.58 -9.08
CA ARG A 88 0.26 -7.71 -9.99
C ARG A 88 1.53 -8.49 -10.31
N TRP A 89 1.45 -9.81 -10.40
CA TRP A 89 2.45 -10.59 -11.12
C TRP A 89 2.35 -10.36 -12.63
N THR A 90 3.50 -10.14 -13.28
CA THR A 90 3.55 -9.83 -14.73
C THR A 90 3.71 -11.04 -15.62
N GLY A 91 3.78 -12.24 -15.06
CA GLY A 91 3.91 -13.49 -15.78
C GLY A 91 3.50 -14.67 -14.92
N LEU A 92 3.77 -15.88 -15.43
CA LEU A 92 3.57 -17.09 -14.65
C LEU A 92 4.67 -17.19 -13.59
N PRO A 93 4.34 -17.31 -12.30
CA PRO A 93 5.34 -17.54 -11.28
C PRO A 93 5.92 -18.95 -11.42
N ILE A 94 7.17 -19.10 -11.05
CA ILE A 94 7.72 -20.42 -10.76
C ILE A 94 7.24 -20.87 -9.39
N SER A 95 7.01 -22.17 -9.22
CA SER A 95 6.52 -22.73 -7.96
C SER A 95 7.36 -23.93 -7.56
N THR A 96 7.55 -24.11 -6.26
CA THR A 96 7.98 -25.40 -5.71
C THR A 96 6.90 -26.45 -6.01
N LEU A 97 7.27 -27.71 -6.04
CA LEU A 97 6.37 -28.82 -6.33
C LEU A 97 6.31 -29.74 -5.10
N MET A 98 5.75 -29.23 -4.02
CA MET A 98 5.47 -30.03 -2.84
C MET A 98 4.18 -30.84 -3.07
N GLY A 99 4.19 -32.10 -2.63
CA GLY A 99 2.97 -32.90 -2.58
C GLY A 99 2.16 -32.53 -1.33
N CYS A 100 1.09 -31.77 -1.50
CA CYS A 100 0.24 -31.30 -0.41
C CYS A 100 -1.17 -31.87 -0.54
N ASP A 101 -1.99 -31.63 0.47
CA ASP A 101 -3.41 -31.92 0.39
C ASP A 101 -4.08 -31.09 -0.71
N PRO A 102 -5.08 -31.63 -1.42
CA PRO A 102 -5.75 -30.93 -2.52
C PRO A 102 -6.32 -29.57 -2.14
N ALA A 103 -6.71 -29.37 -0.88
CA ALA A 103 -7.20 -28.09 -0.39
C ALA A 103 -6.10 -27.03 -0.34
N LEU A 104 -4.87 -27.40 0.02
CA LEU A 104 -3.70 -26.51 0.01
C LEU A 104 -3.24 -26.19 -1.41
N ASP A 105 -3.25 -27.18 -2.31
CA ASP A 105 -2.97 -26.96 -3.73
C ASP A 105 -3.99 -26.00 -4.37
N ALA A 106 -5.27 -26.13 -4.03
CA ALA A 106 -6.31 -25.21 -4.48
C ALA A 106 -6.12 -23.81 -3.94
N GLN A 107 -5.68 -23.68 -2.68
CA GLN A 107 -5.38 -22.38 -2.07
C GLN A 107 -4.17 -21.70 -2.71
N ASP A 108 -3.11 -22.43 -3.06
CA ASP A 108 -1.96 -21.91 -3.81
C ASP A 108 -2.41 -21.40 -5.20
N GLN A 109 -3.23 -22.15 -5.92
CA GLN A 109 -3.77 -21.77 -7.24
C GLN A 109 -4.65 -20.52 -7.13
N TRP A 110 -5.47 -20.43 -6.08
CA TRP A 110 -6.28 -19.25 -5.81
C TRP A 110 -5.40 -18.01 -5.57
N LEU A 111 -4.36 -18.11 -4.71
CA LEU A 111 -3.45 -17.01 -4.44
C LEU A 111 -2.71 -16.56 -5.72
N ALA A 112 -2.26 -17.52 -6.55
CA ALA A 112 -1.64 -17.20 -7.83
C ALA A 112 -2.59 -16.43 -8.74
N SER A 113 -3.84 -16.88 -8.85
CA SER A 113 -4.87 -16.21 -9.64
C SER A 113 -5.20 -14.82 -9.13
N PHE A 114 -5.27 -14.64 -7.79
CA PHE A 114 -5.50 -13.36 -7.14
C PHE A 114 -4.39 -12.33 -7.48
N LEU A 115 -3.13 -12.75 -7.39
CA LEU A 115 -1.98 -11.88 -7.70
C LEU A 115 -1.82 -11.63 -9.20
N GLN A 116 -2.15 -12.58 -10.07
CA GLN A 116 -2.13 -12.40 -11.52
C GLN A 116 -3.24 -11.48 -12.02
N ALA A 117 -4.43 -11.56 -11.43
CA ALA A 117 -5.54 -10.65 -11.73
C ALA A 117 -5.20 -9.20 -11.37
N GLY A 118 -4.39 -9.01 -10.36
CA GLY A 118 -4.03 -7.71 -9.79
C GLY A 118 -4.97 -7.30 -8.65
N ALA A 119 -4.38 -6.72 -7.63
CA ALA A 119 -5.08 -6.22 -6.45
C ALA A 119 -4.73 -4.77 -6.17
N ALA A 120 -5.73 -3.96 -5.83
CA ALA A 120 -5.49 -2.63 -5.31
C ALA A 120 -4.73 -2.74 -3.99
N ALA A 121 -3.60 -2.06 -3.90
CA ALA A 121 -2.69 -2.10 -2.77
C ALA A 121 -2.67 -0.78 -2.03
N SER A 122 -2.67 -0.83 -0.70
CA SER A 122 -2.42 0.32 0.15
C SER A 122 -1.52 -0.09 1.32
N LEU A 123 -0.64 0.81 1.74
CA LEU A 123 0.25 0.59 2.87
C LEU A 123 0.04 1.70 3.90
N ALA A 124 -0.33 1.31 5.12
CA ALA A 124 -0.50 2.20 6.25
C ALA A 124 0.40 1.72 7.39
N GLY A 125 1.51 2.42 7.61
CA GLY A 125 2.56 1.97 8.53
C GLY A 125 3.13 0.62 8.09
N ASN A 126 2.95 -0.41 8.90
CA ASN A 126 3.39 -1.78 8.62
C ASN A 126 2.29 -2.67 8.01
N GLN A 127 1.07 -2.15 7.84
CA GLN A 127 -0.05 -2.92 7.32
C GLN A 127 -0.23 -2.71 5.82
N LEU A 128 -0.04 -3.77 5.06
CA LEU A 128 -0.37 -3.86 3.63
C LEU A 128 -1.81 -4.38 3.50
N THR A 129 -2.63 -3.68 2.73
CA THR A 129 -3.99 -4.15 2.37
C THR A 129 -4.04 -4.38 0.87
N LEU A 130 -4.46 -5.55 0.46
CA LEU A 130 -4.70 -5.93 -0.93
C LEU A 130 -6.19 -6.21 -1.13
N THR A 131 -6.78 -5.58 -2.15
CA THR A 131 -8.20 -5.78 -2.46
C THR A 131 -8.37 -6.09 -3.95
N SER A 132 -9.06 -7.16 -4.26
CA SER A 132 -9.44 -7.53 -5.63
C SER A 132 -10.81 -8.18 -5.62
N ASN A 133 -11.73 -7.69 -6.44
CA ASN A 133 -13.13 -8.12 -6.42
C ASN A 133 -13.73 -8.05 -5.01
N SER A 134 -14.26 -9.17 -4.52
CA SER A 134 -14.86 -9.28 -3.17
C SER A 134 -13.87 -9.66 -2.08
N VAL A 135 -12.59 -9.87 -2.43
CA VAL A 135 -11.55 -10.33 -1.48
C VAL A 135 -10.77 -9.13 -0.96
N THR A 136 -10.62 -9.05 0.35
CA THR A 136 -9.70 -8.12 1.02
C THR A 136 -8.76 -8.91 1.92
N MET A 137 -7.47 -8.71 1.71
CA MET A 137 -6.39 -9.33 2.49
C MET A 137 -5.63 -8.23 3.24
N LYS A 138 -5.50 -8.37 4.55
CA LYS A 138 -4.66 -7.52 5.39
C LYS A 138 -3.46 -8.31 5.86
N LEU A 139 -2.28 -7.73 5.68
CA LEU A 139 -1.00 -8.35 6.03
C LEU A 139 -0.18 -7.35 6.84
N GLU A 140 0.64 -7.84 7.75
CA GLU A 140 1.57 -7.03 8.53
C GLU A 140 3.01 -7.40 8.20
N ALA A 141 3.87 -6.38 8.16
CA ALA A 141 5.30 -6.56 7.99
C ALA A 141 5.91 -7.23 9.23
N THR A 142 6.79 -8.20 9.00
CA THR A 142 7.52 -8.96 10.05
C THR A 142 8.97 -8.57 10.08
#